data_02fe41175b21ecfffb75dd025e4c6945
#
_entry.id   02fe41175b21ecfffb75dd025e4c6945
#
_cell.length_a   1.000
_cell.length_b   1.000
_cell.length_c   1.000
_cell.angle_alpha   90.00
_cell.angle_beta   90.00
_cell.angle_gamma   90.00
#
_symmetry.space_group_name_H-M   'P 1'
#
loop_
_entity.id
_entity.type
_entity.pdbx_description
1 polymer ?
#
loop_
_entity_poly.entity_id
_entity_poly.type
_entity_poly.pdbx_seq_one_letter_code
_entity_poly.pdbx_strand_id
1 'polypeptide(L)'
;MKLQSFQHCLGFLALRLLTGPPAPAQDLTRELAPLGRLIVTNLASAPFPHPQRAQGHVYQGQTYPAPAHYSDNTVLLFLPARFRSTDPVDLVVHFHGWRNTAAGALKQFKLAEQLAASGRNAVLVIPQGPRNAPDSFGGKLEDAGGFARFLTEVLACLPADAGARGSPPAPGRIILSGHSGGYQVISAILERGGLPDKIQEVWLFDGLYARTDRFLAWLEAHPAARFVNLYTDNGGTLEETKTMMNRLETRRQSYYQNKDTAATAEDLLKHRRLFLHTNLGHNEVLDKREAFRLLLSTSCLRPEPSATD
;
A
#
# COMPACT_ATOMS: atom_id res chain seq x y z
N MET A 1 -14.14 34.49 -66.41
CA MET A 1 -12.95 33.79 -65.89
C MET A 1 -13.25 33.49 -64.42
N LYS A 2 -13.61 32.21 -64.11
CA LYS A 2 -13.96 31.74 -62.73
C LYS A 2 -12.76 31.02 -62.20
N LEU A 3 -12.16 31.53 -61.11
CA LEU A 3 -11.17 30.78 -60.30
C LEU A 3 -11.91 29.87 -59.35
N GLN A 4 -11.64 28.56 -59.47
CA GLN A 4 -12.04 27.54 -58.50
C GLN A 4 -10.93 27.43 -57.40
N SER A 5 -11.32 27.65 -56.18
CA SER A 5 -10.47 27.38 -55.00
C SER A 5 -10.56 25.92 -54.61
N PHE A 6 -9.40 25.19 -54.63
CA PHE A 6 -9.27 23.86 -54.07
C PHE A 6 -9.00 23.98 -52.57
N GLN A 7 -9.92 23.52 -51.75
CA GLN A 7 -9.69 23.27 -50.32
C GLN A 7 -9.10 21.89 -50.14
N HIS A 8 -7.85 21.82 -49.63
CA HIS A 8 -7.22 20.59 -49.20
C HIS A 8 -7.64 20.33 -47.73
N CYS A 9 -8.46 19.29 -47.49
CA CYS A 9 -8.65 18.73 -46.20
C CYS A 9 -7.45 17.88 -45.79
N LEU A 10 -6.59 18.41 -44.90
CA LEU A 10 -5.57 17.62 -44.20
C LEU A 10 -6.24 16.90 -43.05
N GLY A 11 -6.49 15.61 -43.23
CA GLY A 11 -6.89 14.71 -42.14
C GLY A 11 -5.71 14.44 -41.20
N PHE A 12 -5.77 14.95 -39.98
CA PHE A 12 -4.84 14.57 -38.91
C PHE A 12 -5.18 13.16 -38.44
N LEU A 13 -4.37 12.19 -38.89
CA LEU A 13 -4.37 10.83 -38.37
C LEU A 13 -3.64 10.84 -37.03
N ALA A 14 -4.39 10.88 -35.92
CA ALA A 14 -3.82 10.76 -34.58
C ALA A 14 -3.31 9.32 -34.36
N LEU A 15 -2.03 9.12 -34.57
CA LEU A 15 -1.34 7.87 -34.23
C LEU A 15 -1.29 7.73 -32.72
N ARG A 16 -2.24 6.98 -32.13
CA ARG A 16 -2.14 6.54 -30.74
C ARG A 16 -0.98 5.55 -30.63
N LEU A 17 0.17 6.05 -30.21
CA LEU A 17 1.27 5.20 -29.73
C LEU A 17 0.76 4.45 -28.51
N LEU A 18 0.42 3.16 -28.68
CA LEU A 18 0.23 2.22 -27.61
C LEU A 18 1.60 1.97 -26.96
N THR A 19 2.00 2.83 -26.02
CA THR A 19 3.17 2.56 -25.19
C THR A 19 2.78 1.48 -24.20
N GLY A 20 3.21 0.24 -24.47
CA GLY A 20 3.12 -0.84 -23.48
C GLY A 20 3.92 -0.49 -22.21
N PRO A 21 3.65 -1.18 -21.08
CA PRO A 21 4.40 -0.98 -19.85
C PRO A 21 5.92 -1.19 -20.09
N PRO A 22 6.79 -0.49 -19.35
CA PRO A 22 8.25 -0.63 -19.50
C PRO A 22 8.70 -2.07 -19.23
N ALA A 23 9.77 -2.52 -19.87
CA ALA A 23 10.27 -3.89 -19.86
C ALA A 23 10.34 -4.57 -18.46
N PRO A 24 10.82 -3.91 -17.38
CA PRO A 24 10.80 -4.50 -16.04
C PRO A 24 9.40 -4.84 -15.50
N ALA A 25 8.38 -4.07 -15.88
CA ALA A 25 7.01 -4.33 -15.48
C ALA A 25 6.38 -5.51 -16.24
N GLN A 26 6.77 -5.71 -17.51
CA GLN A 26 6.34 -6.87 -18.31
C GLN A 26 6.92 -8.18 -17.76
N ASP A 27 8.20 -8.17 -17.32
CA ASP A 27 8.84 -9.33 -16.71
C ASP A 27 8.16 -9.71 -15.40
N LEU A 28 7.83 -8.74 -14.55
CA LEU A 28 7.12 -8.98 -13.28
C LEU A 28 5.71 -9.51 -13.50
N THR A 29 4.99 -8.98 -14.50
CA THR A 29 3.65 -9.48 -14.86
C THR A 29 3.70 -10.94 -15.29
N ARG A 30 4.70 -11.34 -16.07
CA ARG A 30 4.88 -12.73 -16.50
C ARG A 30 5.30 -13.64 -15.33
N GLU A 31 6.19 -13.18 -14.46
CA GLU A 31 6.64 -13.92 -13.27
C GLU A 31 5.46 -14.24 -12.33
N LEU A 32 4.55 -13.29 -12.14
CA LEU A 32 3.40 -13.44 -11.24
C LEU A 32 2.15 -14.06 -11.88
N ALA A 33 2.13 -14.26 -13.19
CA ALA A 33 0.97 -14.82 -13.91
C ALA A 33 0.44 -16.17 -13.33
N PRO A 34 1.28 -17.10 -12.84
CA PRO A 34 0.78 -18.34 -12.20
C PRO A 34 0.06 -18.09 -10.87
N LEU A 35 0.34 -16.99 -10.19
CA LEU A 35 -0.22 -16.64 -8.88
C LEU A 35 -1.46 -15.75 -8.98
N GLY A 36 -1.61 -15.03 -10.08
CA GLY A 36 -2.70 -14.10 -10.29
C GLY A 36 -2.44 -13.09 -11.39
N ARG A 37 -3.21 -12.01 -11.39
CA ARG A 37 -3.12 -10.93 -12.37
C ARG A 37 -2.46 -9.71 -11.75
N LEU A 38 -1.33 -9.27 -12.31
CA LEU A 38 -0.73 -7.98 -12.02
C LEU A 38 -1.20 -6.94 -13.03
N ILE A 39 -1.83 -5.88 -12.56
CA ILE A 39 -2.17 -4.68 -13.32
C ILE A 39 -1.16 -3.60 -12.97
N VAL A 40 -0.49 -3.07 -13.97
CA VAL A 40 0.43 -1.92 -13.83
C VAL A 40 -0.25 -0.75 -14.50
N THR A 41 -0.52 0.30 -13.75
CA THR A 41 -1.26 1.47 -14.22
C THR A 41 -0.65 2.77 -13.72
N ASN A 42 -1.02 3.89 -14.35
CA ASN A 42 -0.64 5.24 -13.93
C ASN A 42 -1.91 5.97 -13.48
N LEU A 43 -1.91 6.50 -12.25
CA LEU A 43 -3.07 7.19 -11.70
C LEU A 43 -2.76 8.67 -11.44
N ALA A 44 -3.71 9.53 -11.76
CA ALA A 44 -3.57 10.97 -11.51
C ALA A 44 -3.49 11.30 -10.02
N SER A 45 -4.17 10.51 -9.19
CA SER A 45 -4.19 10.62 -7.73
C SER A 45 -3.07 9.83 -7.03
N ALA A 46 -2.19 9.12 -7.74
CA ALA A 46 -1.00 8.49 -7.18
C ALA A 46 -0.13 9.51 -6.41
N PRO A 47 0.76 9.07 -5.49
CA PRO A 47 1.55 9.97 -4.65
C PRO A 47 2.20 11.14 -5.40
N PHE A 48 2.80 10.86 -6.54
CA PHE A 48 3.56 11.84 -7.32
C PHE A 48 3.02 11.98 -8.76
N PRO A 49 3.33 13.10 -9.45
CA PRO A 49 4.04 14.28 -8.95
C PRO A 49 3.23 15.09 -7.92
N HIS A 50 3.95 15.76 -6.99
CA HIS A 50 3.37 16.63 -5.98
C HIS A 50 4.14 17.96 -5.87
N PRO A 51 3.47 19.14 -5.67
CA PRO A 51 4.12 20.45 -5.64
C PRO A 51 5.25 20.56 -4.61
N GLN A 52 5.12 19.95 -3.41
CA GLN A 52 6.16 19.96 -2.38
C GLN A 52 7.46 19.22 -2.78
N ARG A 53 7.46 18.52 -3.88
CA ARG A 53 8.64 17.85 -4.45
C ARG A 53 8.92 18.28 -5.89
N ALA A 54 8.35 19.38 -6.34
CA ALA A 54 8.59 19.92 -7.69
C ALA A 54 10.08 20.24 -7.94
N GLN A 55 10.82 20.60 -6.87
CA GLN A 55 12.26 20.83 -6.90
C GLN A 55 13.09 19.63 -6.43
N GLY A 56 12.44 18.48 -6.21
CA GLY A 56 13.06 17.30 -5.61
C GLY A 56 13.18 17.40 -4.09
N HIS A 57 14.15 16.67 -3.52
CA HIS A 57 14.43 16.61 -2.09
C HIS A 57 15.93 16.63 -1.84
N VAL A 58 16.37 17.26 -0.76
CA VAL A 58 17.77 17.24 -0.30
C VAL A 58 17.87 16.44 0.98
N TYR A 59 18.72 15.44 0.99
CA TYR A 59 19.02 14.64 2.17
C TYR A 59 20.52 14.48 2.33
N GLN A 60 21.06 14.85 3.50
CA GLN A 60 22.51 14.80 3.82
C GLN A 60 23.39 15.44 2.72
N GLY A 61 22.98 16.60 2.20
CA GLY A 61 23.69 17.33 1.15
C GLY A 61 23.55 16.78 -0.27
N GLN A 62 22.91 15.62 -0.45
CA GLN A 62 22.64 15.07 -1.77
C GLN A 62 21.24 15.49 -2.26
N THR A 63 21.17 15.96 -3.50
CA THR A 63 19.89 16.29 -4.17
C THR A 63 19.32 15.07 -4.87
N TYR A 64 18.04 14.83 -4.65
CA TYR A 64 17.21 13.81 -5.32
C TYR A 64 16.22 14.53 -6.24
N PRO A 65 16.51 14.71 -7.53
CA PRO A 65 15.73 15.57 -8.43
C PRO A 65 14.35 14.99 -8.74
N ALA A 66 13.37 15.88 -8.92
CA ALA A 66 11.96 15.50 -9.14
C ALA A 66 11.75 14.55 -10.33
N PRO A 67 12.36 14.74 -11.52
CA PRO A 67 12.12 13.85 -12.65
C PRO A 67 12.51 12.40 -12.39
N ALA A 68 13.54 12.14 -11.59
CA ALA A 68 14.03 10.80 -11.30
C ALA A 68 13.31 10.13 -10.13
N HIS A 69 12.84 10.92 -9.15
CA HIS A 69 12.41 10.39 -7.85
C HIS A 69 10.96 10.71 -7.47
N TYR A 70 10.36 11.75 -8.07
CA TYR A 70 9.06 12.30 -7.65
C TYR A 70 8.10 12.59 -8.82
N SER A 71 8.26 11.91 -9.94
CA SER A 71 7.40 12.06 -11.13
C SER A 71 6.64 10.79 -11.50
N ASP A 72 7.01 9.67 -10.89
CA ASP A 72 6.45 8.34 -11.18
C ASP A 72 5.10 8.17 -10.47
N ASN A 73 4.03 8.04 -11.25
CA ASN A 73 2.65 7.84 -10.77
C ASN A 73 2.16 6.39 -10.99
N THR A 74 3.09 5.46 -11.12
CA THR A 74 2.79 4.03 -11.26
C THR A 74 2.14 3.47 -10.01
N VAL A 75 1.13 2.64 -10.19
CA VAL A 75 0.47 1.85 -9.16
C VAL A 75 0.42 0.40 -9.60
N LEU A 76 0.79 -0.51 -8.73
CA LEU A 76 0.69 -1.94 -8.93
C LEU A 76 -0.56 -2.47 -8.23
N LEU A 77 -1.41 -3.21 -8.95
CA LEU A 77 -2.57 -3.89 -8.40
C LEU A 77 -2.39 -5.39 -8.65
N PHE A 78 -2.32 -6.19 -7.60
CA PHE A 78 -2.24 -7.63 -7.74
C PHE A 78 -3.54 -8.28 -7.24
N LEU A 79 -4.16 -9.07 -8.11
CA LEU A 79 -5.36 -9.85 -7.86
C LEU A 79 -4.95 -11.33 -7.84
N PRO A 80 -5.07 -12.06 -6.72
CA PRO A 80 -4.79 -13.50 -6.67
C PRO A 80 -5.60 -14.28 -7.72
N ALA A 81 -5.12 -15.43 -8.18
CA ALA A 81 -5.80 -16.24 -9.19
C ALA A 81 -7.22 -16.68 -8.74
N ARG A 82 -7.43 -16.83 -7.44
CA ARG A 82 -8.74 -17.17 -6.85
C ARG A 82 -9.55 -15.96 -6.42
N PHE A 83 -9.06 -14.75 -6.72
CA PHE A 83 -9.81 -13.54 -6.41
C PHE A 83 -11.20 -13.60 -7.06
N ARG A 84 -12.22 -13.33 -6.27
CA ARG A 84 -13.59 -13.15 -6.75
C ARG A 84 -13.99 -11.71 -6.55
N SER A 85 -14.53 -11.18 -7.58
CA SER A 85 -15.08 -9.84 -7.57
C SER A 85 -16.25 -9.75 -6.60
N THR A 86 -16.18 -8.80 -5.70
CA THR A 86 -17.22 -8.49 -4.71
C THR A 86 -17.52 -6.99 -4.73
N ASP A 87 -18.69 -6.62 -4.31
CA ASP A 87 -19.03 -5.23 -4.02
C ASP A 87 -19.57 -5.18 -2.59
N PRO A 88 -18.82 -4.60 -1.68
CA PRO A 88 -17.54 -3.88 -1.78
C PRO A 88 -16.29 -4.79 -1.89
N VAL A 89 -15.15 -4.25 -2.39
CA VAL A 89 -13.86 -4.94 -2.55
C VAL A 89 -12.94 -4.66 -1.36
N ASP A 90 -12.36 -5.72 -0.77
CA ASP A 90 -11.36 -5.60 0.27
C ASP A 90 -9.97 -5.30 -0.31
N LEU A 91 -9.20 -4.43 0.35
CA LEU A 91 -7.94 -3.90 -0.14
C LEU A 91 -6.82 -4.01 0.90
N VAL A 92 -5.61 -4.35 0.44
CA VAL A 92 -4.37 -4.18 1.20
C VAL A 92 -3.52 -3.15 0.47
N VAL A 93 -3.27 -2.01 1.09
CA VAL A 93 -2.42 -0.96 0.49
C VAL A 93 -1.08 -0.97 1.20
N HIS A 94 -0.01 -1.31 0.45
CA HIS A 94 1.34 -1.41 0.99
C HIS A 94 2.22 -0.25 0.54
N PHE A 95 2.90 0.39 1.48
CA PHE A 95 3.83 1.51 1.26
C PHE A 95 5.26 1.06 1.51
N HIS A 96 6.10 1.19 0.48
CA HIS A 96 7.52 0.85 0.58
C HIS A 96 8.32 1.88 1.39
N GLY A 97 9.48 1.45 1.87
CA GLY A 97 10.43 2.30 2.59
C GLY A 97 11.37 3.11 1.69
N TRP A 98 12.36 3.74 2.31
CA TRP A 98 13.39 4.53 1.65
C TRP A 98 14.17 3.73 0.63
N ARG A 99 14.64 4.41 -0.43
CA ARG A 99 15.53 3.86 -1.46
C ARG A 99 14.99 2.59 -2.12
N ASN A 100 13.67 2.44 -2.15
CA ASN A 100 12.98 1.34 -2.79
C ASN A 100 12.01 1.85 -3.88
N THR A 101 11.35 0.92 -4.54
CA THR A 101 10.30 1.16 -5.53
C THR A 101 9.11 0.26 -5.24
N ALA A 102 7.94 0.56 -5.80
CA ALA A 102 6.76 -0.31 -5.70
C ALA A 102 7.06 -1.73 -6.21
N ALA A 103 7.70 -1.85 -7.38
CA ALA A 103 8.10 -3.13 -7.95
C ALA A 103 9.20 -3.83 -7.12
N GLY A 104 10.16 -3.05 -6.60
CA GLY A 104 11.19 -3.55 -5.69
C GLY A 104 10.61 -4.17 -4.43
N ALA A 105 9.68 -3.47 -3.77
CA ALA A 105 9.02 -3.98 -2.56
C ALA A 105 8.16 -5.22 -2.85
N LEU A 106 7.39 -5.22 -3.94
CA LEU A 106 6.58 -6.36 -4.37
C LEU A 106 7.43 -7.62 -4.52
N LYS A 107 8.59 -7.51 -5.19
CA LYS A 107 9.50 -8.62 -5.43
C LYS A 107 10.32 -9.01 -4.21
N GLN A 108 10.96 -8.03 -3.54
CA GLN A 108 11.84 -8.26 -2.39
C GLN A 108 11.10 -8.98 -1.27
N PHE A 109 9.89 -8.55 -0.96
CA PHE A 109 9.10 -9.06 0.15
C PHE A 109 8.10 -10.15 -0.26
N LYS A 110 8.10 -10.57 -1.52
CA LYS A 110 7.19 -11.60 -2.03
C LYS A 110 5.73 -11.33 -1.69
N LEU A 111 5.31 -10.06 -1.82
CA LEU A 111 4.00 -9.64 -1.31
C LEU A 111 2.83 -10.28 -2.08
N ALA A 112 3.00 -10.50 -3.39
CA ALA A 112 2.00 -11.18 -4.22
C ALA A 112 1.85 -12.65 -3.85
N GLU A 113 2.99 -13.35 -3.67
CA GLU A 113 3.05 -14.75 -3.26
C GLU A 113 2.42 -14.94 -1.88
N GLN A 114 2.73 -14.05 -0.95
CA GLN A 114 2.20 -14.10 0.41
C GLN A 114 0.68 -13.82 0.43
N LEU A 115 0.17 -12.88 -0.39
CA LEU A 115 -1.27 -12.69 -0.53
C LEU A 115 -1.95 -13.88 -1.17
N ALA A 116 -1.41 -14.41 -2.29
CA ALA A 116 -1.97 -15.58 -2.97
C ALA A 116 -2.04 -16.82 -2.06
N ALA A 117 -1.06 -16.97 -1.14
CA ALA A 117 -1.02 -18.08 -0.19
C ALA A 117 -1.82 -17.83 1.10
N SER A 118 -2.40 -16.65 1.29
CA SER A 118 -3.08 -16.28 2.54
C SER A 118 -4.51 -16.79 2.66
N GLY A 119 -5.14 -17.20 1.54
CA GLY A 119 -6.55 -17.56 1.48
C GLY A 119 -7.50 -16.37 1.67
N ARG A 120 -7.06 -15.14 1.34
CA ARG A 120 -7.87 -13.92 1.46
C ARG A 120 -8.29 -13.36 0.11
N ASN A 121 -9.56 -12.98 0.01
CA ASN A 121 -10.16 -12.37 -1.16
C ASN A 121 -9.98 -10.86 -1.13
N ALA A 122 -8.81 -10.39 -1.53
CA ALA A 122 -8.46 -8.97 -1.51
C ALA A 122 -7.54 -8.59 -2.67
N VAL A 123 -7.50 -7.31 -3.00
CA VAL A 123 -6.55 -6.73 -3.96
C VAL A 123 -5.39 -6.11 -3.20
N LEU A 124 -4.15 -6.47 -3.56
CA LEU A 124 -2.95 -5.79 -3.08
C LEU A 124 -2.67 -4.59 -3.97
N VAL A 125 -2.53 -3.42 -3.36
CA VAL A 125 -2.28 -2.14 -4.02
C VAL A 125 -0.93 -1.59 -3.54
N ILE A 126 -0.01 -1.31 -4.45
CA ILE A 126 1.29 -0.74 -4.11
C ILE A 126 1.53 0.52 -4.96
N PRO A 127 1.24 1.72 -4.43
CA PRO A 127 1.58 2.95 -5.13
C PRO A 127 3.09 3.21 -5.09
N GLN A 128 3.63 3.81 -6.16
CA GLN A 128 4.99 4.30 -6.16
C GLN A 128 5.10 5.53 -5.27
N GLY A 129 5.83 5.39 -4.17
CA GLY A 129 6.28 6.49 -3.32
C GLY A 129 7.51 7.22 -3.89
N PRO A 130 8.34 7.87 -3.03
CA PRO A 130 9.62 8.45 -3.44
C PRO A 130 10.53 7.37 -4.05
N ARG A 131 10.72 7.40 -5.36
CA ARG A 131 11.42 6.35 -6.09
C ARG A 131 12.92 6.39 -5.80
N ASN A 132 13.47 5.34 -5.20
CA ASN A 132 14.90 5.24 -4.85
C ASN A 132 15.45 6.45 -4.09
N ALA A 133 14.63 7.15 -3.30
CA ALA A 133 15.01 8.31 -2.51
C ALA A 133 14.88 8.06 -1.01
N PRO A 134 15.72 8.69 -0.17
CA PRO A 134 15.62 8.62 1.29
C PRO A 134 14.58 9.63 1.80
N ASP A 135 13.32 9.38 1.49
CA ASP A 135 12.19 10.24 1.81
C ASP A 135 10.97 9.38 2.14
N SER A 136 10.18 9.82 3.10
CA SER A 136 8.94 9.17 3.56
C SER A 136 7.67 9.92 3.15
N PHE A 137 7.80 11.02 2.41
CA PHE A 137 6.66 11.84 2.02
C PHE A 137 5.75 11.11 1.05
N GLY A 138 4.48 10.97 1.41
CA GLY A 138 3.47 10.23 0.63
C GLY A 138 2.78 11.05 -0.46
N GLY A 139 3.29 12.26 -0.77
CA GLY A 139 2.73 13.08 -1.85
C GLY A 139 1.24 13.38 -1.67
N LYS A 140 0.46 13.24 -2.74
CA LYS A 140 -0.99 13.50 -2.77
C LYS A 140 -1.79 12.65 -1.79
N LEU A 141 -1.26 11.52 -1.34
CA LEU A 141 -1.95 10.67 -0.34
C LEU A 141 -1.94 11.32 1.05
N GLU A 142 -1.03 12.26 1.32
CA GLU A 142 -1.01 13.04 2.55
C GLU A 142 -1.92 14.29 2.50
N ASP A 143 -2.50 14.63 1.35
CA ASP A 143 -3.47 15.72 1.22
C ASP A 143 -4.82 15.32 1.83
N ALA A 144 -5.61 16.34 2.24
CA ALA A 144 -6.97 16.12 2.73
C ALA A 144 -7.83 15.40 1.67
N GLY A 145 -8.39 14.23 2.03
CA GLY A 145 -9.13 13.35 1.14
C GLY A 145 -8.31 12.72 0.01
N GLY A 146 -6.97 12.83 0.04
CA GLY A 146 -6.08 12.33 -1.01
C GLY A 146 -6.16 10.82 -1.19
N PHE A 147 -6.18 10.09 -0.10
CA PHE A 147 -6.30 8.63 -0.14
C PHE A 147 -7.67 8.16 -0.65
N ALA A 148 -8.75 8.86 -0.31
CA ALA A 148 -10.08 8.53 -0.83
C ALA A 148 -10.15 8.72 -2.36
N ARG A 149 -9.59 9.83 -2.89
CA ARG A 149 -9.48 10.04 -4.35
C ARG A 149 -8.64 8.95 -5.02
N PHE A 150 -7.53 8.58 -4.40
CA PHE A 150 -6.66 7.51 -4.89
C PHE A 150 -7.42 6.18 -4.99
N LEU A 151 -8.15 5.78 -3.97
CA LEU A 151 -8.90 4.52 -3.99
C LEU A 151 -10.05 4.55 -5.01
N THR A 152 -10.65 5.69 -5.29
CA THR A 152 -11.64 5.82 -6.37
C THR A 152 -11.03 5.45 -7.73
N GLU A 153 -9.83 5.95 -8.04
CA GLU A 153 -9.14 5.61 -9.29
C GLU A 153 -8.67 4.14 -9.29
N VAL A 154 -8.16 3.63 -8.15
CA VAL A 154 -7.76 2.22 -8.01
C VAL A 154 -8.91 1.27 -8.32
N LEU A 155 -10.08 1.51 -7.72
CA LEU A 155 -11.26 0.67 -7.91
C LEU A 155 -11.79 0.72 -9.35
N ALA A 156 -11.66 1.86 -10.03
CA ALA A 156 -12.00 2.00 -11.44
C ALA A 156 -11.08 1.21 -12.39
N CYS A 157 -9.87 0.81 -11.93
CA CYS A 157 -8.94 -0.03 -12.70
C CYS A 157 -9.23 -1.54 -12.57
N LEU A 158 -10.12 -1.95 -11.66
CA LEU A 158 -10.47 -3.35 -11.50
C LEU A 158 -11.30 -3.85 -12.70
N PRO A 159 -11.26 -5.15 -13.01
CA PRO A 159 -12.07 -5.73 -14.10
C PRO A 159 -13.56 -5.38 -13.94
N ALA A 160 -14.27 -5.25 -15.07
CA ALA A 160 -15.66 -4.81 -15.09
C ALA A 160 -16.65 -5.77 -14.39
N ASP A 161 -16.24 -7.03 -14.19
CA ASP A 161 -16.94 -8.02 -13.39
C ASP A 161 -16.80 -7.77 -11.87
N ALA A 162 -15.91 -6.85 -11.48
CA ALA A 162 -15.67 -6.46 -10.09
C ALA A 162 -16.74 -5.53 -9.48
N GLY A 163 -17.60 -4.94 -10.30
CA GLY A 163 -18.63 -4.02 -9.83
C GLY A 163 -20.05 -4.46 -10.25
N ALA A 164 -21.04 -4.07 -9.46
CA ALA A 164 -22.41 -4.31 -9.82
C ALA A 164 -22.82 -3.39 -11.01
N ARG A 165 -23.26 -3.98 -12.12
CA ARG A 165 -23.89 -3.28 -13.25
C ARG A 165 -23.04 -2.17 -13.91
N GLY A 166 -21.73 -2.41 -14.08
CA GLY A 166 -20.87 -1.50 -14.86
C GLY A 166 -20.37 -0.26 -14.13
N SER A 167 -20.58 -0.17 -12.82
CA SER A 167 -19.97 0.85 -11.96
C SER A 167 -18.74 0.27 -11.23
N PRO A 168 -17.70 1.07 -10.93
CA PRO A 168 -16.61 0.63 -10.07
C PRO A 168 -17.17 0.16 -8.71
N PRO A 169 -16.59 -0.91 -8.11
CA PRO A 169 -17.03 -1.38 -6.80
C PRO A 169 -16.71 -0.35 -5.69
N ALA A 170 -17.46 -0.41 -4.59
CA ALA A 170 -17.15 0.38 -3.40
C ALA A 170 -15.94 -0.20 -2.65
N PRO A 171 -15.17 0.63 -1.89
CA PRO A 171 -14.14 0.12 -0.99
C PRO A 171 -14.75 -0.65 0.17
N GLY A 172 -14.28 -1.88 0.40
CA GLY A 172 -14.61 -2.73 1.53
C GLY A 172 -13.73 -2.45 2.74
N ARG A 173 -13.18 -3.51 3.32
CA ARG A 173 -12.21 -3.42 4.40
C ARG A 173 -10.85 -3.04 3.83
N ILE A 174 -10.17 -2.12 4.51
CA ILE A 174 -8.86 -1.63 4.09
C ILE A 174 -7.84 -1.95 5.17
N ILE A 175 -6.73 -2.53 4.74
CA ILE A 175 -5.52 -2.69 5.54
C ILE A 175 -4.47 -1.75 4.97
N LEU A 176 -3.89 -0.90 5.83
CA LEU A 176 -2.71 -0.11 5.50
C LEU A 176 -1.48 -0.83 6.04
N SER A 177 -0.55 -1.16 5.15
CA SER A 177 0.69 -1.85 5.47
C SER A 177 1.88 -0.98 5.06
N GLY A 178 2.89 -0.85 5.92
CA GLY A 178 4.07 -0.07 5.60
C GLY A 178 5.36 -0.71 6.11
N HIS A 179 6.39 -0.65 5.29
CA HIS A 179 7.75 -0.99 5.68
C HIS A 179 8.55 0.28 5.88
N SER A 180 9.35 0.32 6.96
CA SER A 180 10.30 1.43 7.16
C SER A 180 9.63 2.81 7.06
N GLY A 181 10.08 3.66 6.16
CA GLY A 181 9.53 5.00 5.90
C GLY A 181 8.05 5.07 5.52
N GLY A 182 7.40 3.95 5.18
CA GLY A 182 5.98 3.89 4.86
C GLY A 182 5.03 4.32 6.00
N TYR A 183 5.52 4.37 7.24
CA TYR A 183 4.73 4.84 8.39
C TYR A 183 4.23 6.28 8.24
N GLN A 184 5.02 7.13 7.59
CA GLN A 184 4.72 8.55 7.46
C GLN A 184 3.42 8.78 6.69
N VAL A 185 3.33 8.22 5.48
CA VAL A 185 2.12 8.33 4.65
C VAL A 185 0.92 7.68 5.31
N ILE A 186 1.10 6.51 5.97
CA ILE A 186 0.02 5.85 6.72
C ILE A 186 -0.51 6.79 7.80
N SER A 187 0.36 7.39 8.61
CA SER A 187 -0.05 8.30 9.68
C SER A 187 -0.85 9.50 9.15
N ALA A 188 -0.48 10.04 7.99
CA ALA A 188 -1.20 11.15 7.35
C ALA A 188 -2.56 10.71 6.78
N ILE A 189 -2.63 9.51 6.19
CA ILE A 189 -3.89 8.93 5.72
C ILE A 189 -4.88 8.75 6.88
N LEU A 190 -4.44 8.23 8.01
CA LEU A 190 -5.27 8.05 9.21
C LEU A 190 -5.81 9.38 9.74
N GLU A 191 -5.02 10.46 9.65
CA GLU A 191 -5.40 11.78 10.13
C GLU A 191 -6.37 12.49 9.18
N ARG A 192 -6.16 12.41 7.85
CA ARG A 192 -6.86 13.26 6.90
C ARG A 192 -7.08 12.66 5.49
N GLY A 193 -6.70 11.42 5.26
CA GLY A 193 -6.79 10.77 3.93
C GLY A 193 -8.21 10.52 3.42
N GLY A 194 -9.21 10.56 4.31
CA GLY A 194 -10.58 10.14 4.06
C GLY A 194 -10.79 8.63 4.29
N LEU A 195 -12.03 8.19 4.28
CA LEU A 195 -12.42 6.78 4.49
C LEU A 195 -12.00 6.18 5.86
N PRO A 196 -12.04 6.92 6.98
CA PRO A 196 -11.53 6.41 8.26
C PRO A 196 -12.23 5.12 8.71
N ASP A 197 -13.55 4.99 8.49
CA ASP A 197 -14.34 3.83 8.89
C ASP A 197 -14.06 2.56 8.04
N LYS A 198 -13.38 2.72 6.90
CA LYS A 198 -13.01 1.60 6.03
C LYS A 198 -11.65 1.02 6.39
N ILE A 199 -10.76 1.81 7.04
CA ILE A 199 -9.44 1.36 7.50
C ILE A 199 -9.64 0.55 8.77
N GLN A 200 -9.51 -0.77 8.65
CA GLN A 200 -9.75 -1.71 9.75
C GLN A 200 -8.45 -2.15 10.44
N GLU A 201 -7.34 -2.16 9.72
CA GLU A 201 -6.05 -2.57 10.26
C GLU A 201 -4.91 -1.69 9.75
N VAL A 202 -3.90 -1.52 10.60
CA VAL A 202 -2.62 -0.90 10.27
C VAL A 202 -1.50 -1.84 10.69
N TRP A 203 -0.58 -2.12 9.76
CA TRP A 203 0.60 -2.96 9.99
C TRP A 203 1.87 -2.19 9.68
N LEU A 204 2.76 -2.09 10.65
CA LEU A 204 4.07 -1.50 10.50
C LEU A 204 5.14 -2.58 10.62
N PHE A 205 5.92 -2.74 9.58
CA PHE A 205 7.04 -3.66 9.51
C PHE A 205 8.34 -2.88 9.67
N ASP A 206 8.86 -2.88 10.89
CA ASP A 206 10.00 -2.06 11.32
C ASP A 206 9.88 -0.61 10.85
N GLY A 207 8.70 -0.03 11.09
CA GLY A 207 8.28 1.24 10.52
C GLY A 207 7.80 2.28 11.54
N LEU A 208 7.77 2.00 12.84
CA LEU A 208 7.33 2.98 13.83
C LEU A 208 8.49 3.87 14.25
N TYR A 209 8.86 4.85 13.39
CA TYR A 209 9.93 5.81 13.67
C TYR A 209 9.46 7.09 14.36
N ALA A 210 8.19 7.46 14.19
CA ALA A 210 7.58 8.66 14.74
C ALA A 210 6.05 8.64 14.53
N ARG A 211 5.38 9.75 14.85
CA ARG A 211 3.92 9.94 14.64
C ARG A 211 3.05 9.07 15.56
N THR A 212 3.58 8.61 16.65
CA THR A 212 2.85 7.81 17.66
C THR A 212 1.53 8.48 18.06
N ASP A 213 1.47 9.81 18.16
CA ASP A 213 0.24 10.53 18.51
C ASP A 213 -0.89 10.28 17.50
N ARG A 214 -0.59 10.24 16.19
CA ARG A 214 -1.58 10.00 15.14
C ARG A 214 -2.11 8.57 15.17
N PHE A 215 -1.23 7.58 15.37
CA PHE A 215 -1.64 6.18 15.51
C PHE A 215 -2.51 5.97 16.75
N LEU A 216 -2.15 6.59 17.87
CA LEU A 216 -2.94 6.51 19.10
C LEU A 216 -4.29 7.21 18.95
N ALA A 217 -4.36 8.39 18.34
CA ALA A 217 -5.61 9.10 18.09
C ALA A 217 -6.55 8.26 17.19
N TRP A 218 -6.00 7.63 16.15
CA TRP A 218 -6.78 6.74 15.30
C TRP A 218 -7.31 5.52 16.08
N LEU A 219 -6.48 4.87 16.90
CA LEU A 219 -6.88 3.74 17.73
C LEU A 219 -7.96 4.10 18.76
N GLU A 220 -7.93 5.31 19.29
CA GLU A 220 -8.95 5.83 20.20
C GLU A 220 -10.29 6.07 19.49
N ALA A 221 -10.23 6.63 18.28
CA ALA A 221 -11.42 6.87 17.46
C ALA A 221 -12.02 5.56 16.88
N HIS A 222 -11.20 4.50 16.73
CA HIS A 222 -11.61 3.23 16.12
C HIS A 222 -11.25 2.04 17.04
N PRO A 223 -11.93 1.85 18.17
CA PRO A 223 -11.56 0.85 19.18
C PRO A 223 -11.60 -0.60 18.67
N ALA A 224 -12.38 -0.88 17.63
CA ALA A 224 -12.44 -2.18 16.98
C ALA A 224 -11.28 -2.43 15.98
N ALA A 225 -10.56 -1.39 15.58
CA ALA A 225 -9.46 -1.50 14.63
C ALA A 225 -8.25 -2.24 15.22
N ARG A 226 -7.46 -2.84 14.33
CA ARG A 226 -6.25 -3.60 14.71
C ARG A 226 -4.99 -2.87 14.29
N PHE A 227 -4.01 -2.81 15.19
CA PHE A 227 -2.69 -2.27 14.97
C PHE A 227 -1.63 -3.33 15.25
N VAL A 228 -0.76 -3.59 14.30
CA VAL A 228 0.37 -4.51 14.44
C VAL A 228 1.66 -3.77 14.15
N ASN A 229 2.59 -3.80 15.08
CA ASN A 229 3.94 -3.29 14.92
C ASN A 229 4.95 -4.44 15.10
N LEU A 230 5.55 -4.88 14.00
CA LEU A 230 6.68 -5.80 14.01
C LEU A 230 7.95 -4.94 14.01
N TYR A 231 8.80 -5.06 15.04
CA TYR A 231 9.94 -4.19 15.25
C TYR A 231 11.21 -4.96 15.54
N THR A 232 12.36 -4.34 15.21
CA THR A 232 13.70 -4.90 15.37
C THR A 232 14.50 -4.15 16.44
N ASP A 233 15.61 -4.72 16.90
CA ASP A 233 16.52 -4.03 17.82
C ASP A 233 17.33 -2.93 17.13
N ASN A 234 17.71 -3.13 15.87
CA ASN A 234 18.69 -2.30 15.17
C ASN A 234 18.10 -1.48 14.00
N GLY A 235 16.80 -1.59 13.73
CA GLY A 235 16.13 -0.84 12.65
C GLY A 235 15.81 0.63 13.00
N GLY A 236 16.03 1.04 14.25
CA GLY A 236 15.77 2.39 14.73
C GLY A 236 14.35 2.62 15.24
N THR A 237 13.51 1.59 15.32
CA THR A 237 12.09 1.68 15.73
C THR A 237 11.83 1.31 17.19
N LEU A 238 12.82 0.74 17.89
CA LEU A 238 12.68 0.20 19.25
C LEU A 238 12.21 1.24 20.25
N GLU A 239 12.84 2.41 20.27
CA GLU A 239 12.54 3.45 21.28
C GLU A 239 11.16 4.10 21.05
N GLU A 240 10.77 4.32 19.82
CA GLU A 240 9.42 4.84 19.52
C GLU A 240 8.35 3.76 19.81
N THR A 241 8.67 2.49 19.59
CA THR A 241 7.82 1.35 19.97
C THR A 241 7.59 1.31 21.49
N LYS A 242 8.66 1.43 22.30
CA LYS A 242 8.56 1.52 23.75
C LYS A 242 7.75 2.75 24.18
N THR A 243 7.96 3.88 23.53
CA THR A 243 7.19 5.11 23.77
C THR A 243 5.69 4.88 23.53
N MET A 244 5.33 4.21 22.44
CA MET A 244 3.92 3.91 22.17
C MET A 244 3.33 2.95 23.20
N MET A 245 4.04 1.89 23.59
CA MET A 245 3.59 0.95 24.62
C MET A 245 3.37 1.67 25.97
N ASN A 246 4.31 2.49 26.43
CA ASN A 246 4.20 3.28 27.66
C ASN A 246 2.99 4.24 27.65
N ARG A 247 2.70 4.84 26.48
CA ARG A 247 1.51 5.69 26.32
C ARG A 247 0.21 4.91 26.37
N LEU A 248 0.18 3.68 25.85
CA LEU A 248 -0.97 2.78 25.98
C LEU A 248 -1.20 2.39 27.44
N GLU A 249 -0.13 2.06 28.19
CA GLU A 249 -0.20 1.75 29.62
C GLU A 249 -0.75 2.94 30.43
N THR A 250 -0.21 4.15 30.19
CA THR A 250 -0.68 5.39 30.84
C THR A 250 -2.18 5.62 30.61
N ARG A 251 -2.70 5.23 29.44
CA ARG A 251 -4.11 5.31 29.07
C ARG A 251 -4.93 4.10 29.48
N ARG A 252 -4.31 3.15 30.19
CA ARG A 252 -4.93 1.87 30.60
C ARG A 252 -5.50 1.08 29.43
N GLN A 253 -4.85 1.15 28.27
CA GLN A 253 -5.21 0.43 27.07
C GLN A 253 -4.34 -0.83 26.94
N SER A 254 -4.98 -1.99 26.89
CA SER A 254 -4.27 -3.26 26.78
C SER A 254 -3.62 -3.44 25.40
N TYR A 255 -2.46 -4.09 25.39
CA TYR A 255 -1.77 -4.56 24.20
C TYR A 255 -1.15 -5.94 24.45
N TYR A 256 -0.81 -6.63 23.38
CA TYR A 256 -0.05 -7.88 23.40
C TYR A 256 1.36 -7.61 22.93
N GLN A 257 2.35 -8.07 23.69
CA GLN A 257 3.76 -8.01 23.33
C GLN A 257 4.36 -9.41 23.42
N ASN A 258 5.05 -9.82 22.37
CA ASN A 258 5.77 -11.09 22.34
C ASN A 258 6.86 -11.08 21.28
N LYS A 259 7.68 -12.15 21.21
CA LYS A 259 8.53 -12.43 20.05
C LYS A 259 7.65 -12.90 18.89
N ASP A 260 7.99 -12.52 17.67
CA ASP A 260 7.30 -12.94 16.45
C ASP A 260 7.28 -14.48 16.29
N THR A 261 8.34 -15.16 16.79
CA THR A 261 8.46 -16.63 16.78
C THR A 261 7.62 -17.33 17.83
N ALA A 262 7.11 -16.61 18.83
CA ALA A 262 6.30 -17.15 19.93
C ALA A 262 4.82 -16.78 19.82
N ALA A 263 4.48 -15.78 19.01
CA ALA A 263 3.10 -15.38 18.77
C ALA A 263 2.36 -16.42 17.93
N THR A 264 1.25 -16.92 18.44
CA THR A 264 0.40 -17.90 17.74
C THR A 264 -0.66 -17.21 16.86
N ALA A 265 -1.27 -17.96 15.93
CA ALA A 265 -2.41 -17.44 15.17
C ALA A 265 -3.60 -17.05 16.07
N GLU A 266 -3.79 -17.76 17.20
CA GLU A 266 -4.81 -17.42 18.20
C GLU A 266 -4.51 -16.08 18.86
N ASP A 267 -3.26 -15.81 19.25
CA ASP A 267 -2.85 -14.51 19.79
C ASP A 267 -3.12 -13.38 18.79
N LEU A 268 -2.77 -13.61 17.51
CA LEU A 268 -2.99 -12.63 16.45
C LEU A 268 -4.48 -12.34 16.20
N LEU A 269 -5.35 -13.30 16.38
CA LEU A 269 -6.81 -13.13 16.25
C LEU A 269 -7.42 -12.45 17.48
N LYS A 270 -6.91 -12.75 18.66
CA LYS A 270 -7.47 -12.31 19.95
C LYS A 270 -7.16 -10.84 20.25
N HIS A 271 -5.97 -10.39 19.92
CA HIS A 271 -5.48 -9.08 20.32
C HIS A 271 -5.64 -8.01 19.22
N ARG A 272 -5.97 -6.78 19.61
CA ARG A 272 -6.15 -5.65 18.69
C ARG A 272 -4.91 -4.79 18.54
N ARG A 273 -4.06 -4.73 19.57
CA ARG A 273 -2.81 -3.97 19.57
C ARG A 273 -1.68 -4.94 19.82
N LEU A 274 -0.85 -5.18 18.81
CA LEU A 274 0.20 -6.19 18.86
C LEU A 274 1.57 -5.54 18.60
N PHE A 275 2.51 -5.83 19.47
CA PHE A 275 3.91 -5.44 19.36
C PHE A 275 4.76 -6.69 19.30
N LEU A 276 5.23 -7.03 18.12
CA LEU A 276 5.97 -8.26 17.86
C LEU A 276 7.46 -7.95 17.68
N HIS A 277 8.26 -8.40 18.61
CA HIS A 277 9.72 -8.25 18.52
C HIS A 277 10.32 -9.34 17.64
N THR A 278 11.19 -8.97 16.72
CA THR A 278 11.90 -9.90 15.87
C THR A 278 13.42 -9.68 15.92
N ASN A 279 14.18 -10.75 15.79
CA ASN A 279 15.64 -10.72 15.63
C ASN A 279 16.07 -10.72 14.16
N LEU A 280 15.15 -10.57 13.22
CA LEU A 280 15.45 -10.40 11.80
C LEU A 280 16.05 -9.02 11.52
N GLY A 281 16.75 -8.91 10.40
CA GLY A 281 17.21 -7.62 9.90
C GLY A 281 16.08 -6.79 9.33
N HIS A 282 16.26 -5.46 9.29
CA HIS A 282 15.29 -4.48 8.81
C HIS A 282 14.62 -4.85 7.46
N ASN A 283 15.38 -5.36 6.51
CA ASN A 283 14.91 -5.74 5.19
C ASN A 283 14.42 -7.19 5.08
N GLU A 284 14.29 -7.91 6.20
CA GLU A 284 13.89 -9.31 6.25
C GLU A 284 12.52 -9.51 6.93
N VAL A 285 12.01 -8.46 7.59
CA VAL A 285 10.85 -8.54 8.50
C VAL A 285 9.54 -8.95 7.83
N LEU A 286 9.40 -8.79 6.51
CA LEU A 286 8.18 -9.14 5.80
C LEU A 286 8.19 -10.56 5.22
N ASP A 287 9.36 -11.04 4.74
CA ASP A 287 9.40 -12.27 3.93
C ASP A 287 10.03 -13.49 4.65
N LYS A 288 11.08 -13.30 5.46
CA LYS A 288 11.85 -14.42 6.03
C LYS A 288 11.06 -15.41 6.87
N ARG A 289 10.02 -14.92 7.58
CA ARG A 289 9.08 -15.76 8.36
C ARG A 289 7.66 -15.61 7.84
N GLU A 290 7.51 -15.15 6.60
CA GLU A 290 6.21 -14.94 5.96
C GLU A 290 5.24 -14.12 6.84
N ALA A 291 5.79 -13.11 7.54
CA ALA A 291 5.00 -12.33 8.51
C ALA A 291 3.81 -11.63 7.84
N PHE A 292 3.96 -11.20 6.58
CA PHE A 292 2.86 -10.60 5.83
C PHE A 292 1.74 -11.61 5.57
N ARG A 293 2.06 -12.85 5.17
CA ARG A 293 1.08 -13.94 4.97
C ARG A 293 0.36 -14.31 6.28
N LEU A 294 1.12 -14.41 7.38
CA LEU A 294 0.56 -14.74 8.68
C LEU A 294 -0.46 -13.67 9.15
N LEU A 295 -0.12 -12.39 8.98
CA LEU A 295 -1.04 -11.30 9.30
C LEU A 295 -2.24 -11.27 8.36
N LEU A 296 -2.06 -11.54 7.07
CA LEU A 296 -3.16 -11.66 6.11
C LEU A 296 -4.14 -12.77 6.54
N SER A 297 -3.64 -13.98 6.82
CA SER A 297 -4.48 -15.13 7.18
C SER A 297 -5.27 -14.93 8.48
N THR A 298 -4.82 -14.03 9.36
CA THR A 298 -5.49 -13.67 10.63
C THR A 298 -6.18 -12.31 10.58
N SER A 299 -6.28 -11.69 9.40
CA SER A 299 -6.84 -10.35 9.21
C SER A 299 -8.36 -10.31 9.14
N CYS A 300 -8.88 -9.08 9.16
CA CYS A 300 -10.30 -8.80 8.95
C CYS A 300 -10.80 -9.09 7.52
N LEU A 301 -9.90 -9.31 6.54
CA LEU A 301 -10.27 -9.52 5.13
C LEU A 301 -11.16 -10.76 4.96
N ARG A 302 -12.05 -10.70 3.97
CA ARG A 302 -12.88 -11.86 3.63
C ARG A 302 -12.02 -13.04 3.18
N PRO A 303 -12.39 -14.27 3.55
CA PRO A 303 -11.74 -15.46 2.99
C PRO A 303 -12.00 -15.57 1.49
N GLU A 304 -11.12 -16.28 0.78
CA GLU A 304 -11.42 -16.71 -0.58
C GLU A 304 -12.71 -17.57 -0.56
N PRO A 305 -13.58 -17.42 -1.57
CA PRO A 305 -14.73 -18.30 -1.73
C PRO A 305 -14.30 -19.75 -1.82
N SER A 306 -15.08 -20.65 -1.23
CA SER A 306 -14.83 -22.09 -1.37
C SER A 306 -14.99 -22.52 -2.82
N ALA A 307 -14.29 -23.58 -3.22
CA ALA A 307 -14.38 -24.12 -4.59
C ALA A 307 -15.81 -24.65 -4.92
N THR A 308 -16.70 -24.64 -3.95
CA THR A 308 -18.10 -25.11 -4.03
C THR A 308 -19.13 -23.97 -4.11
N ASP A 309 -18.70 -22.73 -3.99
CA ASP A 309 -19.51 -21.52 -4.20
C ASP A 309 -19.27 -20.96 -5.62
#